data_3cb706522bed6db45c7322b4168d54cb
#
_entry.id   3cb706522bed6db45c7322b4168d54cb
#
_cell.length_a   1.000
_cell.length_b   1.000
_cell.length_c   1.000
_cell.angle_alpha   90.00
_cell.angle_beta   90.00
_cell.angle_gamma   90.00
#
_symmetry.space_group_name_H-M   'P 1'
#
loop_
_entity.id
_entity.type
_entity.pdbx_description
1 polymer ?
#
loop_
_entity_poly.entity_id
_entity_poly.type
_entity_poly.pdbx_seq_one_letter_code
_entity_poly.pdbx_strand_id
1 'polypeptide(L)'
;DYLSHYAALHMFFRLALPGARRLLMDHVAFMTEHCPRWNPISIVGQHMQQAGANPAEAMAFTLASAIQHADDLVARGFEPDQFLPRFSFFFDISISFFEEIAKFRAGRRLWARITRERYGAKDPRSWRFRFHAQTSGVDLTRQQPLNNIARVAVQGMAGVFGGLQSLH
;
A
#
# COMPACT_ATOMS: atom_id res chain seq x y z
N ASP A 1 6.45 -8.43 9.52
CA ASP A 1 5.69 -7.70 8.50
C ASP A 1 4.93 -8.56 7.49
N TYR A 2 5.28 -9.86 7.38
CA TYR A 2 4.59 -10.79 6.48
C TYR A 2 3.14 -11.07 6.86
N LEU A 3 2.74 -10.82 8.09
CA LEU A 3 1.36 -10.99 8.54
C LEU A 3 0.45 -9.82 8.17
N SER A 4 1.00 -8.78 7.56
CA SER A 4 0.29 -7.52 7.38
C SER A 4 -0.52 -7.39 6.09
N HIS A 5 -0.58 -8.43 5.25
CA HIS A 5 -1.42 -8.41 4.05
C HIS A 5 -1.76 -9.81 3.50
N TYR A 6 -2.90 -9.91 2.82
CA TYR A 6 -3.41 -11.18 2.27
C TYR A 6 -2.45 -11.88 1.32
N ALA A 7 -1.78 -11.11 0.47
CA ALA A 7 -0.88 -11.68 -0.52
C ALA A 7 0.24 -12.48 0.16
N ALA A 8 0.84 -11.93 1.23
CA ALA A 8 1.88 -12.65 1.96
C ALA A 8 1.33 -13.91 2.63
N LEU A 9 0.19 -13.82 3.33
CA LEU A 9 -0.40 -14.96 4.00
C LEU A 9 -0.80 -16.07 3.03
N HIS A 10 -1.38 -15.71 1.89
CA HIS A 10 -1.78 -16.69 0.89
C HIS A 10 -0.61 -17.20 0.05
N MET A 11 0.23 -16.31 -0.46
CA MET A 11 1.31 -16.67 -1.39
C MET A 11 2.48 -17.38 -0.70
N PHE A 12 2.91 -16.89 0.45
CA PHE A 12 4.09 -17.42 1.14
C PHE A 12 3.75 -18.49 2.15
N PHE A 13 2.69 -18.32 2.93
CA PHE A 13 2.30 -19.28 3.96
C PHE A 13 1.23 -20.28 3.51
N ARG A 14 0.75 -20.15 2.27
CA ARG A 14 -0.24 -21.08 1.67
C ARG A 14 -1.54 -21.18 2.47
N LEU A 15 -1.90 -20.15 3.22
CA LEU A 15 -3.17 -20.11 3.92
C LEU A 15 -4.32 -19.88 2.94
N ALA A 16 -5.44 -20.57 3.15
CA ALA A 16 -6.66 -20.30 2.41
C ALA A 16 -7.15 -18.86 2.66
N LEU A 17 -7.70 -18.21 1.63
CA LEU A 17 -8.13 -16.80 1.71
C LEU A 17 -9.03 -16.48 2.93
N PRO A 18 -10.05 -17.30 3.28
CA PRO A 18 -10.87 -17.02 4.47
C PRO A 18 -10.06 -17.03 5.76
N GLY A 19 -9.10 -17.97 5.90
CA GLY A 19 -8.22 -18.06 7.05
C GLY A 19 -7.24 -16.88 7.13
N ALA A 20 -6.64 -16.51 6.00
CA ALA A 20 -5.74 -15.35 5.90
C ALA A 20 -6.48 -14.05 6.26
N ARG A 21 -7.69 -13.87 5.74
CA ARG A 21 -8.56 -12.72 6.04
C ARG A 21 -8.89 -12.62 7.53
N ARG A 22 -9.30 -13.75 8.14
CA ARG A 22 -9.59 -13.80 9.58
C ARG A 22 -8.36 -13.43 10.40
N LEU A 23 -7.21 -14.06 10.14
CA LEU A 23 -5.98 -13.85 10.88
C LEU A 23 -5.52 -12.38 10.79
N LEU A 24 -5.59 -11.78 9.60
CA LEU A 24 -5.23 -10.38 9.41
C LEU A 24 -6.13 -9.44 10.22
N MET A 25 -7.43 -9.70 10.22
CA MET A 25 -8.38 -8.87 10.99
C MET A 25 -8.19 -9.03 12.49
N ASP A 26 -7.92 -10.24 12.98
CA ASP A 26 -7.61 -10.49 14.39
C ASP A 26 -6.33 -9.76 14.79
N HIS A 27 -5.31 -9.78 13.92
CA HIS A 27 -4.06 -9.04 14.13
C HIS A 27 -4.30 -7.53 14.21
N VAL A 28 -5.03 -6.95 13.25
CA VAL A 28 -5.30 -5.49 13.25
C VAL A 28 -6.11 -5.08 14.48
N ALA A 29 -7.11 -5.88 14.88
CA ALA A 29 -7.90 -5.65 16.08
C ALA A 29 -7.02 -5.64 17.32
N PHE A 30 -6.24 -6.70 17.54
CA PHE A 30 -5.30 -6.81 18.66
C PHE A 30 -4.32 -5.63 18.73
N MET A 31 -3.71 -5.29 17.58
CA MET A 31 -2.73 -4.20 17.51
C MET A 31 -3.38 -2.83 17.74
N THR A 32 -4.65 -2.68 17.41
CA THR A 32 -5.39 -1.43 17.63
C THR A 32 -5.61 -1.21 19.14
N GLU A 33 -5.91 -2.26 19.88
CA GLU A 33 -6.15 -2.19 21.32
C GLU A 33 -4.87 -2.14 22.15
N HIS A 34 -3.88 -2.98 21.82
CA HIS A 34 -2.73 -3.21 22.69
C HIS A 34 -1.45 -2.50 22.26
N CYS A 35 -1.34 -2.13 20.97
CA CYS A 35 -0.12 -1.53 20.41
C CYS A 35 -0.41 -0.22 19.64
N PRO A 36 -0.91 0.84 20.30
CA PRO A 36 -1.44 2.04 19.63
C PRO A 36 -0.39 2.82 18.81
N ARG A 37 0.90 2.59 19.04
CA ARG A 37 2.00 3.22 18.30
C ARG A 37 2.51 2.40 17.13
N TRP A 38 1.96 1.21 16.90
CA TRP A 38 2.36 0.30 15.82
C TRP A 38 1.45 0.45 14.61
N ASN A 39 2.00 0.44 13.40
CA ASN A 39 1.20 0.35 12.19
C ASN A 39 0.89 -1.13 11.91
N PRO A 40 -0.36 -1.57 12.08
CA PRO A 40 -0.70 -3.00 12.04
C PRO A 40 -0.74 -3.56 10.62
N ILE A 41 -0.82 -2.70 9.61
CA ILE A 41 -1.01 -3.15 8.23
C ILE A 41 -0.24 -2.28 7.24
N SER A 42 0.39 -2.93 6.29
CA SER A 42 0.93 -2.33 5.07
C SER A 42 0.23 -2.96 3.87
N ILE A 43 -0.47 -2.14 3.09
CA ILE A 43 -1.25 -2.60 1.95
C ILE A 43 -0.38 -2.47 0.71
N VAL A 44 -0.07 -3.61 0.08
CA VAL A 44 1.03 -3.72 -0.87
C VAL A 44 0.51 -3.78 -2.31
N GLY A 45 0.88 -2.77 -3.10
CA GLY A 45 0.71 -2.74 -4.55
C GLY A 45 1.95 -3.16 -5.33
N GLN A 46 3.10 -3.22 -4.67
CA GLN A 46 4.39 -3.56 -5.26
C GLN A 46 4.35 -4.92 -5.98
N HIS A 47 3.81 -5.94 -5.35
CA HIS A 47 3.74 -7.28 -5.94
C HIS A 47 2.93 -7.33 -7.24
N MET A 48 1.87 -6.54 -7.33
CA MET A 48 1.00 -6.50 -8.50
C MET A 48 1.72 -5.84 -9.67
N GLN A 49 2.43 -4.75 -9.43
CA GLN A 49 3.20 -4.06 -10.45
C GLN A 49 4.38 -4.91 -10.94
N GLN A 50 5.10 -5.58 -10.05
CA GLN A 50 6.18 -6.51 -10.42
C GLN A 50 5.64 -7.76 -11.16
N ALA A 51 4.38 -8.11 -10.98
CA ALA A 51 3.70 -9.17 -11.73
C ALA A 51 3.14 -8.69 -13.08
N GLY A 52 3.31 -7.41 -13.45
CA GLY A 52 2.96 -6.87 -14.76
C GLY A 52 1.78 -5.89 -14.77
N ALA A 53 1.19 -5.56 -13.63
CA ALA A 53 0.17 -4.50 -13.58
C ALA A 53 0.80 -3.14 -13.91
N ASN A 54 0.11 -2.34 -14.70
CA ASN A 54 0.52 -0.96 -14.93
C ASN A 54 0.32 -0.09 -13.67
N PRO A 55 0.88 1.12 -13.59
CA PRO A 55 0.77 1.96 -12.40
C PRO A 55 -0.66 2.27 -11.94
N ALA A 56 -1.59 2.46 -12.89
CA ALA A 56 -3.00 2.71 -12.57
C ALA A 56 -3.69 1.47 -12.00
N GLU A 57 -3.44 0.30 -12.58
CA GLU A 57 -3.95 -0.99 -12.09
C GLU A 57 -3.38 -1.32 -10.70
N ALA A 58 -2.07 -1.13 -10.50
CA ALA A 58 -1.44 -1.35 -9.20
C ALA A 58 -2.07 -0.47 -8.12
N MET A 59 -2.33 0.80 -8.41
CA MET A 59 -3.03 1.70 -7.49
C MET A 59 -4.48 1.23 -7.23
N ALA A 60 -5.21 0.86 -8.28
CA ALA A 60 -6.60 0.43 -8.17
C ALA A 60 -6.73 -0.84 -7.30
N PHE A 61 -5.91 -1.86 -7.56
CA PHE A 61 -5.90 -3.10 -6.77
C PHE A 61 -5.50 -2.87 -5.32
N THR A 62 -4.53 -1.98 -5.08
CA THR A 62 -4.11 -1.63 -3.72
C THR A 62 -5.22 -0.93 -2.95
N LEU A 63 -5.90 0.03 -3.58
CA LEU A 63 -7.04 0.70 -2.96
C LEU A 63 -8.23 -0.25 -2.75
N ALA A 64 -8.50 -1.18 -3.68
CA ALA A 64 -9.52 -2.19 -3.51
C ALA A 64 -9.23 -3.10 -2.29
N SER A 65 -7.95 -3.51 -2.12
CA SER A 65 -7.53 -4.26 -0.93
C SER A 65 -7.71 -3.44 0.35
N ALA A 66 -7.37 -2.15 0.33
CA ALA A 66 -7.56 -1.26 1.47
C ALA A 66 -9.03 -1.12 1.86
N ILE A 67 -9.90 -0.99 0.87
CA ILE A 67 -11.36 -0.94 1.05
C ILE A 67 -11.85 -2.23 1.69
N GLN A 68 -11.41 -3.40 1.20
CA GLN A 68 -11.81 -4.68 1.76
C GLN A 68 -11.39 -4.82 3.23
N HIS A 69 -10.18 -4.40 3.58
CA HIS A 69 -9.71 -4.43 4.96
C HIS A 69 -10.51 -3.49 5.85
N ALA A 70 -10.84 -2.30 5.36
CA ALA A 70 -11.66 -1.34 6.09
C ALA A 70 -13.09 -1.84 6.28
N ASP A 71 -13.72 -2.41 5.25
CA ASP A 71 -15.05 -3.00 5.32
C ASP A 71 -15.10 -4.15 6.37
N ASP A 72 -14.06 -4.99 6.42
CA ASP A 72 -13.95 -6.09 7.38
C ASP A 72 -13.83 -5.60 8.83
N LEU A 73 -13.11 -4.51 9.07
CA LEU A 73 -12.97 -3.91 10.40
C LEU A 73 -14.26 -3.22 10.84
N VAL A 74 -14.91 -2.49 9.94
CA VAL A 74 -16.22 -1.88 10.21
C VAL A 74 -17.27 -2.95 10.52
N ALA A 75 -17.28 -4.06 9.78
CA ALA A 75 -18.18 -5.19 10.05
C ALA A 75 -17.94 -5.85 11.41
N ARG A 76 -16.76 -5.68 12.00
CA ARG A 76 -16.42 -6.12 13.37
C ARG A 76 -16.71 -5.08 14.44
N GLY A 77 -17.28 -3.93 14.08
CA GLY A 77 -17.67 -2.86 15.00
C GLY A 77 -16.60 -1.83 15.31
N PHE A 78 -15.49 -1.81 14.57
CA PHE A 78 -14.47 -0.76 14.72
C PHE A 78 -14.92 0.53 14.03
N GLU A 79 -14.76 1.65 14.70
CA GLU A 79 -14.95 2.97 14.10
C GLU A 79 -13.80 3.30 13.13
N PRO A 80 -14.09 3.90 11.96
CA PRO A 80 -13.08 4.18 10.94
C PRO A 80 -11.86 4.95 11.46
N ASP A 81 -12.07 5.96 12.30
CA ASP A 81 -10.98 6.78 12.85
C ASP A 81 -10.09 6.05 13.88
N GLN A 82 -10.46 4.84 14.32
CA GLN A 82 -9.63 4.01 15.20
C GLN A 82 -8.51 3.29 14.44
N PHE A 83 -8.74 2.90 13.17
CA PHE A 83 -7.80 2.08 12.41
C PHE A 83 -7.25 2.76 11.15
N LEU A 84 -8.04 3.58 10.43
CA LEU A 84 -7.60 4.23 9.19
C LEU A 84 -6.32 5.09 9.36
N PRO A 85 -6.11 5.84 10.46
CA PRO A 85 -4.87 6.58 10.67
C PRO A 85 -3.62 5.71 10.69
N ARG A 86 -3.78 4.40 10.84
CA ARG A 86 -2.70 3.42 11.00
C ARG A 86 -2.47 2.59 9.75
N PHE A 87 -3.27 2.79 8.69
CA PHE A 87 -3.04 2.18 7.39
C PHE A 87 -1.81 2.81 6.74
N SER A 88 -0.95 1.98 6.22
CA SER A 88 0.19 2.35 5.38
C SER A 88 0.15 1.57 4.07
N PHE A 89 0.86 2.07 3.07
CA PHE A 89 0.87 1.48 1.74
C PHE A 89 2.30 1.23 1.30
N PHE A 90 2.47 0.28 0.38
CA PHE A 90 3.75 0.00 -0.21
C PHE A 90 3.62 -0.17 -1.73
N PHE A 91 4.44 0.57 -2.47
CA PHE A 91 4.42 0.57 -3.93
C PHE A 91 5.80 0.33 -4.54
N ASP A 92 5.77 -0.12 -5.78
CA ASP A 92 6.91 -0.11 -6.69
C ASP A 92 6.96 1.22 -7.45
N ILE A 93 8.14 1.60 -7.93
CA ILE A 93 8.33 2.77 -8.80
C ILE A 93 9.03 2.30 -10.06
N SER A 94 8.32 2.32 -11.19
CA SER A 94 8.88 1.98 -12.49
C SER A 94 9.63 3.15 -13.12
N ILE A 95 10.24 2.92 -14.30
CA ILE A 95 10.89 3.97 -15.08
C ILE A 95 9.90 4.90 -15.81
N SER A 96 8.61 4.63 -15.75
CA SER A 96 7.55 5.49 -16.32
C SER A 96 7.37 6.76 -15.50
N PHE A 97 8.33 7.65 -15.54
CA PHE A 97 8.53 8.77 -14.62
C PHE A 97 7.27 9.59 -14.32
N PHE A 98 6.63 10.13 -15.35
CA PHE A 98 5.44 10.99 -15.16
C PHE A 98 4.22 10.21 -14.69
N GLU A 99 4.08 8.98 -15.15
CA GLU A 99 2.98 8.09 -14.75
C GLU A 99 3.08 7.71 -13.27
N GLU A 100 4.29 7.43 -12.80
CA GLU A 100 4.54 7.14 -11.38
C GLU A 100 4.24 8.33 -10.47
N ILE A 101 4.65 9.53 -10.86
CA ILE A 101 4.29 10.77 -10.14
C ILE A 101 2.77 10.93 -10.11
N ALA A 102 2.11 10.74 -11.25
CA ALA A 102 0.66 10.85 -11.36
C ALA A 102 -0.06 9.80 -10.49
N LYS A 103 0.43 8.55 -10.48
CA LYS A 103 -0.07 7.45 -9.64
C LYS A 103 -0.14 7.86 -8.17
N PHE A 104 0.95 8.36 -7.60
CA PHE A 104 1.00 8.73 -6.18
C PHE A 104 0.14 9.95 -5.86
N ARG A 105 0.09 10.93 -6.76
CA ARG A 105 -0.79 12.11 -6.62
C ARG A 105 -2.26 11.70 -6.66
N ALA A 106 -2.64 10.83 -7.60
CA ALA A 106 -3.99 10.28 -7.70
C ALA A 106 -4.35 9.46 -6.47
N GLY A 107 -3.45 8.59 -6.00
CA GLY A 107 -3.64 7.76 -4.81
C GLY A 107 -3.99 8.59 -3.57
N ARG A 108 -3.26 9.69 -3.32
CA ARG A 108 -3.58 10.60 -2.20
C ARG A 108 -4.98 11.19 -2.30
N ARG A 109 -5.36 11.65 -3.48
CA ARG A 109 -6.68 12.23 -3.70
C ARG A 109 -7.79 11.20 -3.54
N LEU A 110 -7.61 10.03 -4.13
CA LEU A 110 -8.58 8.93 -4.07
C LEU A 110 -8.75 8.41 -2.65
N TRP A 111 -7.66 8.17 -1.92
CA TRP A 111 -7.73 7.70 -0.54
C TRP A 111 -8.45 8.68 0.38
N ALA A 112 -8.09 9.96 0.31
CA ALA A 112 -8.76 11.00 1.08
C ALA A 112 -10.26 11.09 0.77
N ARG A 113 -10.64 10.88 -0.49
CA ARG A 113 -12.04 10.84 -0.92
C ARG A 113 -12.76 9.60 -0.39
N ILE A 114 -12.15 8.41 -0.56
CA ILE A 114 -12.72 7.14 -0.10
C ILE A 114 -12.96 7.17 1.42
N THR A 115 -11.97 7.58 2.20
CA THR A 115 -12.08 7.60 3.66
C THR A 115 -13.14 8.58 4.16
N ARG A 116 -13.31 9.71 3.49
CA ARG A 116 -14.32 10.72 3.84
C ARG A 116 -15.72 10.33 3.38
N GLU A 117 -15.87 9.94 2.12
CA GLU A 117 -17.20 9.74 1.51
C GLU A 117 -17.78 8.37 1.84
N ARG A 118 -16.95 7.29 1.83
CA ARG A 118 -17.42 5.94 2.08
C ARG A 118 -17.51 5.61 3.57
N TYR A 119 -16.51 6.03 4.35
CA TYR A 119 -16.39 5.66 5.76
C TYR A 119 -16.78 6.79 6.72
N GLY A 120 -17.00 8.00 6.24
CA GLY A 120 -17.38 9.13 7.08
C GLY A 120 -16.29 9.53 8.08
N ALA A 121 -15.01 9.19 7.81
CA ALA A 121 -13.90 9.47 8.70
C ALA A 121 -13.75 10.99 8.92
N LYS A 122 -13.64 11.39 10.18
CA LYS A 122 -13.57 12.81 10.59
C LYS A 122 -12.16 13.25 10.98
N ASP A 123 -11.32 12.31 11.42
CA ASP A 123 -9.93 12.60 11.77
C ASP A 123 -9.10 12.87 10.51
N PRO A 124 -8.45 14.04 10.36
CA PRO A 124 -7.58 14.32 9.24
C PRO A 124 -6.43 13.32 9.04
N ARG A 125 -6.03 12.60 10.10
CA ARG A 125 -5.02 11.54 10.02
C ARG A 125 -5.52 10.35 9.21
N SER A 126 -6.82 10.06 9.22
CA SER A 126 -7.46 8.99 8.44
C SER A 126 -7.42 9.24 6.92
N TRP A 127 -7.31 10.50 6.50
CA TRP A 127 -7.29 10.88 5.10
C TRP A 127 -5.89 10.84 4.49
N ARG A 128 -4.85 10.69 5.31
CA ARG A 128 -3.46 10.70 4.86
C ARG A 128 -3.11 9.39 4.19
N PHE A 129 -2.65 9.49 2.95
CA PHE A 129 -2.11 8.36 2.20
C PHE A 129 -0.61 8.26 2.46
N ARG A 130 -0.22 7.49 3.47
CA ARG A 130 1.18 7.28 3.84
C ARG A 130 1.70 6.04 3.15
N PHE A 131 2.78 6.18 2.41
CA PHE A 131 3.34 5.04 1.70
C PHE A 131 4.87 5.03 1.72
N HIS A 132 5.37 3.82 1.75
CA HIS A 132 6.73 3.45 1.38
C HIS A 132 6.75 3.08 -0.09
N ALA A 133 7.85 3.35 -0.78
CA ALA A 133 8.04 2.86 -2.13
C ALA A 133 9.48 2.37 -2.32
N GLN A 134 9.64 1.44 -3.26
CA GLN A 134 10.96 0.99 -3.70
C GLN A 134 11.13 1.22 -5.19
N THR A 135 12.37 1.39 -5.62
CA THR A 135 12.71 1.39 -7.05
C THR A 135 12.51 -0.01 -7.62
N SER A 136 11.85 -0.12 -8.78
CA SER A 136 11.46 -1.40 -9.35
C SER A 136 12.66 -2.19 -9.87
N GLY A 137 12.86 -3.39 -9.33
CA GLY A 137 13.88 -4.30 -9.80
C GLY A 137 13.59 -4.92 -11.17
N VAL A 138 12.30 -5.01 -11.56
CA VAL A 138 11.90 -5.63 -12.85
C VAL A 138 12.25 -4.79 -14.06
N ASP A 139 12.50 -3.49 -13.88
CA ASP A 139 12.94 -2.58 -14.92
C ASP A 139 14.46 -2.62 -15.15
N LEU A 140 15.20 -3.30 -14.30
CA LEU A 140 16.64 -3.36 -14.36
C LEU A 140 17.09 -4.52 -15.24
N THR A 141 18.21 -4.32 -15.94
CA THR A 141 18.76 -5.33 -16.84
C THR A 141 20.11 -5.86 -16.33
N ARG A 142 20.36 -7.15 -16.56
CA ARG A 142 21.67 -7.75 -16.30
C ARG A 142 22.74 -7.25 -17.28
N GLN A 143 22.31 -7.00 -18.52
CA GLN A 143 23.18 -6.44 -19.56
C GLN A 143 23.48 -4.97 -19.24
N GLN A 144 24.73 -4.58 -19.39
CA GLN A 144 25.17 -3.21 -19.10
C GLN A 144 24.74 -2.70 -17.72
N PRO A 145 25.12 -3.37 -16.64
CA PRO A 145 24.56 -3.13 -15.29
C PRO A 145 24.78 -1.70 -14.78
N LEU A 146 25.83 -1.01 -15.26
CA LEU A 146 26.09 0.39 -14.89
C LEU A 146 24.99 1.35 -15.37
N ASN A 147 24.29 1.02 -16.46
CA ASN A 147 23.15 1.82 -16.92
C ASN A 147 21.97 1.77 -15.95
N ASN A 148 21.91 0.78 -15.07
CA ASN A 148 20.89 0.72 -14.04
C ASN A 148 20.99 1.85 -13.01
N ILE A 149 22.16 2.45 -12.84
CA ILE A 149 22.34 3.64 -11.99
C ILE A 149 21.42 4.77 -12.46
N ALA A 150 21.37 5.03 -13.76
CA ALA A 150 20.50 6.05 -14.32
C ALA A 150 19.01 5.66 -14.18
N ARG A 151 18.65 4.38 -14.39
CA ARG A 151 17.28 3.90 -14.24
C ARG A 151 16.78 4.07 -12.79
N VAL A 152 17.57 3.63 -11.84
CA VAL A 152 17.24 3.75 -10.41
C VAL A 152 17.15 5.21 -9.98
N ALA A 153 18.04 6.08 -10.49
CA ALA A 153 17.95 7.51 -10.19
C ALA A 153 16.63 8.13 -10.68
N VAL A 154 16.18 7.79 -11.88
CA VAL A 154 14.90 8.27 -12.44
C VAL A 154 13.71 7.72 -11.62
N GLN A 155 13.74 6.44 -11.27
CA GLN A 155 12.72 5.83 -10.40
C GLN A 155 12.69 6.54 -9.03
N GLY A 156 13.81 6.73 -8.39
CA GLY A 156 13.91 7.44 -7.10
C GLY A 156 13.36 8.86 -7.18
N MET A 157 13.71 9.61 -8.24
CA MET A 157 13.17 10.95 -8.47
C MET A 157 11.65 10.95 -8.64
N ALA A 158 11.09 9.98 -9.38
CA ALA A 158 9.64 9.85 -9.52
C ALA A 158 8.96 9.65 -8.17
N GLY A 159 9.54 8.83 -7.29
CA GLY A 159 9.06 8.66 -5.92
C GLY A 159 9.06 9.95 -5.12
N VAL A 160 10.17 10.70 -5.14
CA VAL A 160 10.31 11.98 -4.43
C VAL A 160 9.29 13.00 -4.93
N PHE A 161 9.18 13.20 -6.24
CA PHE A 161 8.17 14.10 -6.81
C PHE A 161 6.74 13.58 -6.64
N GLY A 162 6.57 12.28 -6.53
CA GLY A 162 5.33 11.64 -6.13
C GLY A 162 4.95 11.87 -4.67
N GLY A 163 5.89 12.34 -3.82
CA GLY A 163 5.65 12.70 -2.42
C GLY A 163 5.58 11.49 -1.49
N LEU A 164 6.47 10.50 -1.68
CA LEU A 164 6.64 9.37 -0.77
C LEU A 164 7.15 9.81 0.63
N GLN A 165 6.93 8.96 1.64
CA GLN A 165 7.44 9.17 2.99
C GLN A 165 8.74 8.41 3.25
N SER A 166 8.96 7.29 2.56
CA SER A 166 10.22 6.54 2.65
C SER A 166 10.51 5.82 1.33
N LEU A 167 11.78 5.66 1.02
CA LEU A 167 12.29 5.06 -0.21
C LEU A 167 13.28 3.94 0.11
N HIS A 168 13.20 2.86 -0.64
CA HIS A 168 14.20 1.78 -0.67
C HIS A 168 14.74 1.58 -2.08
#